data_80a35ceb362a1ccadda8e1b9b6554dd7
#
_entry.id   80a35ceb362a1ccadda8e1b9b6554dd7
#
_cell.length_a   1.000
_cell.length_b   1.000
_cell.length_c   1.000
_cell.angle_alpha   90.00
_cell.angle_beta   90.00
_cell.angle_gamma   90.00
#
_symmetry.space_group_name_H-M   'P 1'
#
loop_
_entity.id
_entity.type
_entity.pdbx_description
1 polymer ?
#
loop_
_entity_poly.entity_id
_entity_poly.type
_entity_poly.pdbx_seq_one_letter_code
_entity_poly.pdbx_strand_id
1 'polypeptide(L)'
;MDKYAILFNYFRQCPYLKNLMSIAAESNKGNTVILPQGASPAVQYQEKFDVNGFYECVIEPYPSVYEDFQINCYEWYDVNDTNPPQFNENVLTYQEVVGVCDWVKAQNEANNFPDIGEMIVSIECNPFVPQIRYVDPDTNTVGYFITVRLRYVNRTPRKTVEYEFTD
;
A
#
# COMPACT_ATOMS: atom_id res chain seq x y z
N MET A 1 -6.76 -4.98 18.78
CA MET A 1 -6.55 -3.67 18.12
C MET A 1 -6.97 -3.81 16.67
N ASP A 2 -7.65 -2.82 16.15
CA ASP A 2 -8.07 -2.83 14.76
C ASP A 2 -6.86 -2.84 13.82
N LYS A 3 -6.94 -3.64 12.77
CA LYS A 3 -5.90 -3.76 11.74
C LYS A 3 -5.46 -2.41 11.17
N TYR A 4 -6.43 -1.53 10.92
CA TYR A 4 -6.14 -0.20 10.38
C TYR A 4 -5.37 0.69 11.35
N ALA A 5 -5.66 0.59 12.64
CA ALA A 5 -4.91 1.29 13.68
C ALA A 5 -3.46 0.79 13.77
N ILE A 6 -3.25 -0.51 13.61
CA ILE A 6 -1.91 -1.11 13.57
C ILE A 6 -1.13 -0.60 12.36
N LEU A 7 -1.73 -0.61 11.18
CA LEU A 7 -1.11 -0.11 9.94
C LEU A 7 -0.82 1.40 10.03
N PHE A 8 -1.74 2.17 10.58
CA PHE A 8 -1.51 3.59 10.81
C PHE A 8 -0.30 3.84 11.71
N ASN A 9 -0.18 3.13 12.82
CA ASN A 9 0.97 3.23 13.71
C ASN A 9 2.28 2.75 13.07
N TYR A 10 2.19 1.76 12.20
CA TYR A 10 3.33 1.29 11.43
C TYR A 10 3.83 2.37 10.45
N PHE A 11 2.94 2.97 9.66
CA PHE A 11 3.33 4.03 8.72
C PHE A 11 3.78 5.32 9.40
N ARG A 12 3.34 5.59 10.63
CA ARG A 12 3.86 6.72 11.43
C ARG A 12 5.36 6.62 11.71
N GLN A 13 5.95 5.45 11.62
CA GLN A 13 7.40 5.27 11.78
C GLN A 13 8.19 5.77 10.58
N CYS A 14 7.54 6.00 9.44
CA CYS A 14 8.18 6.54 8.26
C CYS A 14 8.61 8.00 8.51
N PRO A 15 9.92 8.31 8.38
CA PRO A 15 10.42 9.66 8.69
C PRO A 15 9.95 10.72 7.67
N TYR A 16 9.46 10.30 6.51
CA TYR A 16 8.97 11.19 5.45
C TYR A 16 7.47 11.50 5.58
N LEU A 17 6.73 10.78 6.43
CA LEU A 17 5.32 11.05 6.70
C LEU A 17 5.19 11.96 7.91
N LYS A 18 5.08 13.25 7.65
CA LYS A 18 4.86 14.27 8.67
C LYS A 18 3.35 14.40 8.93
N ASN A 19 2.97 14.60 10.19
CA ASN A 19 1.59 14.88 10.58
C ASN A 19 0.57 13.86 10.06
N LEU A 20 0.90 12.57 10.16
CA LEU A 20 0.01 11.49 9.77
C LEU A 20 -1.27 11.49 10.62
N MET A 21 -2.42 11.61 9.97
CA MET A 21 -3.72 11.65 10.62
C MET A 21 -4.40 10.26 10.60
N SER A 22 -5.37 10.08 11.48
CA SER A 22 -6.18 8.86 11.47
C SER A 22 -7.06 8.80 10.22
N ILE A 23 -7.44 7.59 9.84
CA ILE A 23 -8.29 7.32 8.67
C ILE A 23 -9.62 8.08 8.73
N ALA A 24 -10.14 8.29 9.93
CA ALA A 24 -11.43 8.96 10.15
C ALA A 24 -11.34 10.50 10.16
N ALA A 25 -10.14 11.07 10.13
CA ALA A 25 -10.00 12.52 10.16
C ALA A 25 -10.17 13.11 8.75
N GLU A 26 -10.82 14.25 8.66
CA GLU A 26 -10.84 15.04 7.44
C GLU A 26 -9.41 15.47 7.08
N SER A 27 -9.10 15.43 5.79
CA SER A 27 -7.79 15.84 5.31
C SER A 27 -7.64 17.35 5.42
N ASN A 28 -6.68 17.80 6.21
CA ASN A 28 -6.21 19.18 6.21
C ASN A 28 -4.97 19.30 5.33
N LYS A 29 -4.78 20.48 4.76
CA LYS A 29 -3.58 20.78 3.96
C LYS A 29 -2.31 20.60 4.79
N GLY A 30 -1.29 19.99 4.20
CA GLY A 30 -0.04 19.69 4.87
C GLY A 30 -0.05 18.44 5.76
N ASN A 31 -1.14 17.71 5.77
CA ASN A 31 -1.28 16.48 6.54
C ASN A 31 -1.33 15.25 5.63
N THR A 32 -0.91 14.13 6.18
CA THR A 32 -0.94 12.84 5.50
C THR A 32 -2.11 12.01 6.04
N VAL A 33 -2.86 11.42 5.15
CA VAL A 33 -4.03 10.58 5.47
C VAL A 33 -3.88 9.21 4.81
N ILE A 34 -4.16 8.16 5.57
CA ILE A 34 -4.20 6.79 5.05
C ILE A 34 -5.67 6.39 4.85
N LEU A 35 -6.01 5.99 3.63
CA LEU A 35 -7.34 5.57 3.25
C LEU A 35 -7.35 4.14 2.74
N PRO A 36 -8.16 3.23 3.32
CA PRO A 36 -8.38 1.90 2.74
C PRO A 36 -9.05 2.02 1.38
N GLN A 37 -8.59 1.25 0.40
CA GLN A 37 -9.18 1.21 -0.95
C GLN A 37 -9.95 -0.08 -1.24
N GLY A 38 -9.81 -1.08 -0.39
CA GLY A 38 -10.48 -2.36 -0.53
C GLY A 38 -9.53 -3.53 -0.48
N ALA A 39 -10.11 -4.71 -0.41
CA ALA A 39 -9.40 -5.97 -0.36
C ALA A 39 -9.90 -6.91 -1.45
N SER A 40 -8.99 -7.59 -2.10
CA SER A 40 -9.30 -8.62 -3.08
C SER A 40 -8.70 -9.95 -2.65
N PRO A 41 -9.48 -11.03 -2.58
CA PRO A 41 -8.93 -12.36 -2.39
C PRO A 41 -8.07 -12.72 -3.61
N ALA A 42 -6.81 -13.02 -3.37
CA ALA A 42 -5.97 -13.59 -4.40
C ALA A 42 -6.05 -15.12 -4.31
N VAL A 43 -6.77 -15.71 -5.24
CA VAL A 43 -6.72 -17.17 -5.43
C VAL A 43 -5.57 -17.43 -6.39
N GLN A 44 -4.45 -17.91 -5.88
CA GLN A 44 -3.35 -18.32 -6.73
C GLN A 44 -3.53 -19.79 -7.08
N TYR A 45 -3.68 -20.03 -8.36
CA TYR A 45 -3.58 -21.36 -8.95
C TYR A 45 -2.16 -21.47 -9.49
N GLN A 46 -1.40 -22.47 -9.05
CA GLN A 46 -0.19 -22.85 -9.75
C GLN A 46 -0.55 -23.95 -10.76
N GLU A 47 -0.45 -23.61 -12.03
CA GLU A 47 -0.50 -24.59 -13.10
C GLU A 47 0.86 -25.24 -13.22
N LYS A 48 0.92 -26.55 -13.04
CA LYS A 48 2.13 -27.36 -13.26
C LYS A 48 1.81 -28.47 -14.22
N PHE A 49 2.75 -28.75 -15.10
CA PHE A 49 2.75 -29.96 -15.89
C PHE A 49 3.75 -30.93 -15.29
N ASP A 50 3.36 -32.19 -15.13
CA ASP A 50 4.29 -33.22 -14.70
C ASP A 50 5.32 -33.55 -15.83
N VAL A 51 6.30 -34.38 -15.54
CA VAL A 51 7.33 -34.77 -16.51
C VAL A 51 6.76 -35.48 -17.74
N ASN A 52 5.54 -35.98 -17.71
CA ASN A 52 4.82 -36.63 -18.80
C ASN A 52 3.91 -35.66 -19.56
N GLY A 53 3.87 -34.38 -19.18
CA GLY A 53 3.03 -33.36 -19.79
C GLY A 53 1.59 -33.35 -19.34
N PHE A 54 1.24 -34.05 -18.26
CA PHE A 54 -0.11 -33.99 -17.67
C PHE A 54 -0.28 -32.73 -16.84
N TYR A 55 -1.45 -32.11 -17.00
CA TYR A 55 -1.85 -30.93 -16.24
C TYR A 55 -2.06 -31.25 -14.76
N GLU A 56 -1.38 -30.49 -13.91
CA GLU A 56 -1.53 -30.56 -12.47
C GLU A 56 -1.86 -29.16 -11.94
N CYS A 57 -3.01 -29.03 -11.26
CA CYS A 57 -3.41 -27.78 -10.63
C CYS A 57 -3.23 -27.88 -9.12
N VAL A 58 -2.37 -27.04 -8.56
CA VAL A 58 -2.17 -26.93 -7.12
C VAL A 58 -2.90 -25.70 -6.61
N ILE A 59 -3.90 -25.90 -5.76
CA ILE A 59 -4.60 -24.81 -5.06
C ILE A 59 -3.88 -24.56 -3.74
N GLU A 60 -3.46 -23.33 -3.48
CA GLU A 60 -2.92 -22.97 -2.17
C GLU A 60 -3.97 -23.23 -1.07
N PRO A 61 -3.63 -23.98 0.00
CA PRO A 61 -4.57 -24.28 1.07
C PRO A 61 -4.98 -23.03 1.87
N TYR A 62 -4.10 -22.01 1.89
CA TYR A 62 -4.34 -20.73 2.54
C TYR A 62 -4.30 -19.62 1.50
N PRO A 63 -5.45 -19.02 1.15
CA PRO A 63 -5.49 -17.98 0.14
C PRO A 63 -4.79 -16.72 0.63
N SER A 64 -3.99 -16.12 -0.25
CA SER A 64 -3.47 -14.77 -0.04
C SER A 64 -4.58 -13.75 -0.27
N VAL A 65 -4.52 -12.66 0.46
CA VAL A 65 -5.39 -11.50 0.28
C VAL A 65 -4.53 -10.31 -0.07
N TYR A 66 -4.94 -9.56 -1.10
CA TYR A 66 -4.40 -8.25 -1.41
C TYR A 66 -5.31 -7.18 -0.84
N GLU A 67 -4.72 -6.23 -0.15
CA GLU A 67 -5.44 -5.07 0.36
C GLU A 67 -4.68 -3.81 -0.02
N ASP A 68 -5.37 -2.89 -0.68
CA ASP A 68 -4.78 -1.65 -1.15
C ASP A 68 -5.14 -0.49 -0.23
N PHE A 69 -4.13 0.34 0.06
CA PHE A 69 -4.27 1.58 0.82
C PHE A 69 -3.78 2.72 -0.02
N GLN A 70 -4.46 3.85 0.08
CA GLN A 70 -4.00 5.09 -0.50
C GLN A 70 -3.46 5.98 0.62
N ILE A 71 -2.21 6.41 0.48
CA ILE A 71 -1.62 7.43 1.33
C ILE A 71 -1.67 8.74 0.56
N ASN A 72 -2.44 9.69 1.08
CA ASN A 72 -2.54 11.03 0.52
C ASN A 72 -1.60 11.97 1.27
N CYS A 73 -0.70 12.60 0.53
CA CYS A 73 0.23 13.59 1.04
C CYS A 73 -0.13 14.96 0.48
N TYR A 74 -0.36 15.92 1.35
CA TYR A 74 -0.67 17.30 0.99
C TYR A 74 0.52 18.16 1.34
N GLU A 75 1.21 18.64 0.31
CA GLU A 75 2.47 19.35 0.45
C GLU A 75 2.40 20.75 -0.15
N TRP A 76 3.36 21.57 0.21
CA TRP A 76 3.50 22.91 -0.34
C TRP A 76 3.96 22.85 -1.80
N TYR A 77 3.42 23.74 -2.62
CA TYR A 77 3.75 23.87 -4.02
C TYR A 77 3.72 25.34 -4.44
N ASP A 78 4.71 25.80 -5.18
CA ASP A 78 4.75 27.14 -5.73
C ASP A 78 4.93 27.10 -7.25
N VAL A 79 3.89 27.49 -7.99
CA VAL A 79 3.91 27.53 -9.46
C VAL A 79 4.89 28.58 -10.01
N ASN A 80 5.30 29.54 -9.18
CA ASN A 80 6.23 30.60 -9.55
C ASN A 80 7.70 30.26 -9.23
N ASP A 81 7.97 29.10 -8.62
CA ASP A 81 9.33 28.68 -8.36
C ASP A 81 10.01 28.21 -9.65
N THR A 82 10.90 29.05 -10.18
CA THR A 82 11.67 28.78 -11.38
C THR A 82 13.14 28.41 -11.11
N ASN A 83 13.47 28.15 -9.85
CA ASN A 83 14.82 27.75 -9.49
C ASN A 83 15.23 26.42 -10.16
N PRO A 84 16.54 26.19 -10.38
CA PRO A 84 17.04 24.91 -10.84
C PRO A 84 16.60 23.75 -9.93
N PRO A 85 16.50 22.50 -10.43
CA PRO A 85 15.95 21.38 -9.67
C PRO A 85 16.52 21.18 -8.28
N GLN A 86 17.82 21.41 -8.08
CA GLN A 86 18.49 21.27 -6.78
C GLN A 86 18.07 22.31 -5.74
N PHE A 87 17.47 23.42 -6.17
CA PHE A 87 16.97 24.52 -5.32
C PHE A 87 15.48 24.77 -5.48
N ASN A 88 14.82 23.97 -6.30
CA ASN A 88 13.39 24.10 -6.53
C ASN A 88 12.62 23.38 -5.42
N GLU A 89 11.86 24.11 -4.63
CA GLU A 89 11.11 23.57 -3.49
C GLU A 89 10.07 22.52 -3.91
N ASN A 90 9.50 22.65 -5.10
CA ASN A 90 8.55 21.67 -5.61
C ASN A 90 9.22 20.33 -5.89
N VAL A 91 10.45 20.34 -6.40
CA VAL A 91 11.25 19.14 -6.65
C VAL A 91 11.68 18.51 -5.32
N LEU A 92 12.10 19.30 -4.36
CA LEU A 92 12.51 18.84 -3.03
C LEU A 92 11.33 18.20 -2.30
N THR A 93 10.16 18.80 -2.37
CA THR A 93 8.91 18.25 -1.83
C THR A 93 8.55 16.92 -2.48
N TYR A 94 8.62 16.81 -3.80
CA TYR A 94 8.40 15.54 -4.50
C TYR A 94 9.38 14.45 -4.04
N GLN A 95 10.67 14.81 -3.86
CA GLN A 95 11.67 13.86 -3.39
C GLN A 95 11.37 13.34 -1.97
N GLU A 96 10.81 14.18 -1.10
CA GLU A 96 10.36 13.72 0.23
C GLU A 96 9.22 12.68 0.10
N VAL A 97 8.29 12.91 -0.80
CA VAL A 97 7.19 11.94 -1.03
C VAL A 97 7.70 10.64 -1.66
N VAL A 98 8.69 10.72 -2.56
CA VAL A 98 9.39 9.53 -3.11
C VAL A 98 10.07 8.75 -1.98
N GLY A 99 10.61 9.42 -0.98
CA GLY A 99 11.22 8.79 0.20
C GLY A 99 10.27 7.83 0.93
N VAL A 100 8.96 8.08 0.90
CA VAL A 100 7.96 7.14 1.47
C VAL A 100 7.98 5.80 0.73
N CYS A 101 8.03 5.83 -0.60
CA CYS A 101 8.13 4.62 -1.42
C CYS A 101 9.43 3.86 -1.13
N ASP A 102 10.54 4.55 -0.99
CA ASP A 102 11.83 3.96 -0.66
C ASP A 102 11.82 3.35 0.75
N TRP A 103 11.16 4.00 1.71
CA TRP A 103 10.99 3.46 3.05
C TRP A 103 10.16 2.17 3.04
N VAL A 104 9.04 2.15 2.32
CA VAL A 104 8.20 0.95 2.18
C VAL A 104 9.00 -0.20 1.57
N LYS A 105 9.77 0.07 0.52
CA LYS A 105 10.66 -0.92 -0.09
C LYS A 105 11.67 -1.47 0.92
N ALA A 106 12.31 -0.61 1.69
CA ALA A 106 13.29 -1.02 2.70
C ALA A 106 12.63 -1.91 3.79
N GLN A 107 11.42 -1.58 4.24
CA GLN A 107 10.67 -2.41 5.18
C GLN A 107 10.35 -3.78 4.60
N ASN A 108 9.96 -3.83 3.34
CA ASN A 108 9.67 -5.09 2.64
C ASN A 108 10.92 -5.98 2.52
N GLU A 109 12.05 -5.40 2.12
CA GLU A 109 13.34 -6.11 2.01
C GLU A 109 13.85 -6.63 3.37
N ALA A 110 13.59 -5.90 4.44
CA ALA A 110 13.96 -6.28 5.80
C ALA A 110 12.94 -7.23 6.46
N ASN A 111 11.82 -7.56 5.81
CA ASN A 111 10.69 -8.27 6.39
C ASN A 111 10.19 -7.65 7.72
N ASN A 112 10.29 -6.33 7.83
CA ASN A 112 9.85 -5.59 8.99
C ASN A 112 8.39 -5.19 8.84
N PHE A 113 7.50 -6.10 9.19
CA PHE A 113 6.06 -5.96 9.04
C PHE A 113 5.36 -5.76 10.38
N PRO A 114 4.22 -5.04 10.41
CA PRO A 114 3.41 -4.96 11.61
C PRO A 114 2.70 -6.29 11.89
N ASP A 115 2.42 -6.55 13.16
CA ASP A 115 1.61 -7.71 13.56
C ASP A 115 0.12 -7.36 13.46
N ILE A 116 -0.50 -7.78 12.37
CA ILE A 116 -1.95 -7.62 12.14
C ILE A 116 -2.75 -8.88 12.51
N GLY A 117 -2.11 -9.88 13.13
CA GLY A 117 -2.71 -11.18 13.40
C GLY A 117 -2.67 -12.16 12.22
N GLU A 118 -2.24 -11.71 11.05
CA GLU A 118 -2.07 -12.49 9.82
C GLU A 118 -0.62 -12.42 9.36
N MET A 119 -0.17 -13.44 8.62
CA MET A 119 1.19 -13.45 8.09
C MET A 119 1.29 -12.53 6.86
N ILE A 120 1.99 -11.42 7.01
CA ILE A 120 2.26 -10.52 5.88
C ILE A 120 3.36 -11.13 5.01
N VAL A 121 3.11 -11.15 3.71
CA VAL A 121 4.04 -11.62 2.68
C VAL A 121 4.81 -10.46 2.08
N SER A 122 4.13 -9.36 1.80
CA SER A 122 4.75 -8.16 1.21
C SER A 122 3.94 -6.90 1.50
N ILE A 123 4.65 -5.78 1.53
CA ILE A 123 4.08 -4.43 1.49
C ILE A 123 4.81 -3.69 0.38
N GLU A 124 4.08 -3.24 -0.64
CA GLU A 124 4.68 -2.66 -1.83
C GLU A 124 3.94 -1.41 -2.29
N CYS A 125 4.66 -0.41 -2.78
CA CYS A 125 4.06 0.69 -3.51
C CYS A 125 3.77 0.25 -4.95
N ASN A 126 2.55 0.47 -5.41
CA ASN A 126 2.13 0.15 -6.77
C ASN A 126 1.18 1.23 -7.33
N PRO A 127 1.62 2.12 -8.22
CA PRO A 127 2.97 2.19 -8.80
C PRO A 127 4.06 2.58 -7.79
N PHE A 128 5.30 2.33 -8.15
CA PHE A 128 6.47 2.53 -7.29
C PHE A 128 6.83 4.00 -7.04
N VAL A 129 6.13 4.90 -7.68
CA VAL A 129 6.35 6.35 -7.59
C VAL A 129 5.07 7.07 -7.15
N PRO A 130 5.18 8.19 -6.41
CA PRO A 130 4.03 9.02 -6.09
C PRO A 130 3.39 9.59 -7.34
N GLN A 131 2.07 9.75 -7.29
CA GLN A 131 1.30 10.36 -8.35
C GLN A 131 0.70 11.69 -7.90
N ILE A 132 0.65 12.67 -8.79
CA ILE A 132 -0.02 13.94 -8.53
C ILE A 132 -1.52 13.72 -8.68
N ARG A 133 -2.27 14.11 -7.65
CA ARG A 133 -3.72 14.09 -7.68
C ARG A 133 -4.27 15.43 -8.15
N TYR A 134 -3.73 16.53 -7.63
CA TYR A 134 -4.09 17.89 -8.00
C TYR A 134 -3.00 18.88 -7.61
N VAL A 135 -3.05 20.04 -8.25
CA VAL A 135 -2.27 21.22 -7.89
C VAL A 135 -3.25 22.37 -7.68
N ASP A 136 -3.18 23.01 -6.53
CA ASP A 136 -4.00 24.18 -6.20
C ASP A 136 -3.10 25.42 -6.08
N PRO A 137 -3.00 26.27 -7.12
CA PRO A 137 -2.15 27.46 -7.10
C PRO A 137 -2.65 28.52 -6.13
N ASP A 138 -3.96 28.57 -5.85
CA ASP A 138 -4.54 29.58 -4.94
C ASP A 138 -4.12 29.34 -3.48
N THR A 139 -3.87 28.11 -3.13
CA THR A 139 -3.48 27.70 -1.77
C THR A 139 -2.05 27.20 -1.67
N ASN A 140 -1.29 27.27 -2.76
CA ASN A 140 0.07 26.74 -2.86
C ASN A 140 0.16 25.31 -2.32
N THR A 141 -0.72 24.44 -2.78
CA THR A 141 -0.81 23.06 -2.30
C THR A 141 -0.77 22.10 -3.49
N VAL A 142 -0.03 21.01 -3.35
CA VAL A 142 -0.06 19.84 -4.23
C VAL A 142 -0.53 18.64 -3.43
N GLY A 143 -1.44 17.86 -4.00
CA GLY A 143 -1.83 16.57 -3.47
C GLY A 143 -1.12 15.46 -4.22
N TYR A 144 -0.28 14.72 -3.52
CA TYR A 144 0.28 13.46 -4.00
C TYR A 144 -0.48 12.30 -3.40
N PHE A 145 -0.51 11.19 -4.11
CA PHE A 145 -0.99 9.94 -3.54
C PHE A 145 -0.04 8.78 -3.88
N ILE A 146 0.05 7.87 -2.94
CA ILE A 146 0.81 6.63 -3.06
C ILE A 146 -0.16 5.49 -2.80
N THR A 147 -0.22 4.53 -3.69
CA THR A 147 -0.97 3.29 -3.45
C THR A 147 -0.03 2.24 -2.89
N VAL A 148 -0.36 1.75 -1.71
CA VAL A 148 0.37 0.68 -1.02
C VAL A 148 -0.46 -0.58 -1.06
N ARG A 149 0.13 -1.65 -1.57
CA ARG A 149 -0.48 -2.98 -1.60
C ARG A 149 0.10 -3.84 -0.50
N LEU A 150 -0.76 -4.29 0.38
CA LEU A 150 -0.46 -5.27 1.41
C LEU A 150 -0.91 -6.66 0.93
N ARG A 151 0.01 -7.60 0.94
CA ARG A 151 -0.31 -9.01 0.70
C ARG A 151 -0.11 -9.78 2.00
N TYR A 152 -1.13 -10.50 2.43
CA TYR A 152 -1.05 -11.36 3.61
C TYR A 152 -1.78 -12.68 3.38
N VAL A 153 -1.43 -13.69 4.17
CA VAL A 153 -2.07 -15.01 4.10
C VAL A 153 -3.20 -15.04 5.11
N ASN A 154 -4.41 -15.30 4.63
CA ASN A 154 -5.54 -15.53 5.51
C ASN A 154 -5.40 -16.94 6.13
N ARG A 155 -5.21 -16.99 7.44
CA ARG A 155 -5.06 -18.25 8.19
C ARG A 155 -6.37 -19.02 8.38
N THR A 156 -7.50 -18.45 8.00
CA THR A 156 -8.78 -19.14 8.02
C THR A 156 -8.78 -20.20 6.91
N PRO A 157 -8.81 -21.51 7.24
CA PRO A 157 -8.83 -22.56 6.22
C PRO A 157 -10.05 -22.41 5.32
N ARG A 158 -9.89 -22.73 4.04
CA ARG A 158 -11.03 -22.85 3.16
C ARG A 158 -11.96 -23.94 3.69
N LYS A 159 -13.25 -23.64 3.76
CA LYS A 159 -14.25 -24.65 4.03
C LYS A 159 -14.31 -25.60 2.84
N THR A 160 -14.09 -26.88 3.10
CA THR A 160 -14.36 -27.92 2.13
C THR A 160 -15.87 -28.02 1.98
N VAL A 161 -16.37 -27.84 0.78
CA VAL A 161 -17.77 -28.08 0.47
C VAL A 161 -17.87 -29.55 0.05
N GLU A 162 -18.47 -30.36 0.88
CA GLU A 162 -18.80 -31.73 0.52
C GLU A 162 -20.08 -31.70 -0.30
N TYR A 163 -20.02 -32.23 -1.51
CA TYR A 163 -21.19 -32.45 -2.34
C TYR A 163 -21.68 -33.87 -2.07
N GLU A 164 -22.87 -34.00 -1.52
CA GLU A 164 -23.56 -35.27 -1.51
C GLU A 164 -24.21 -35.48 -2.89
N PHE A 165 -23.74 -36.47 -3.60
CA PHE A 165 -24.43 -36.93 -4.80
C PHE A 165 -25.61 -37.81 -4.34
N THR A 166 -26.81 -37.31 -4.50
CA THR A 166 -28.03 -38.14 -4.36
C THR A 166 -28.28 -38.90 -5.66
N ASP A 167 -28.22 -40.21 -5.58
CA ASP A 167 -28.62 -41.13 -6.67
C ASP A 167 -30.08 -40.94 -7.11
#